data_383a47afa2d09192bd8e0c0780597739
#
_entry.id   383a47afa2d09192bd8e0c0780597739
#
_cell.length_a   1.000
_cell.length_b   1.000
_cell.length_c   1.000
_cell.angle_alpha   90.00
_cell.angle_beta   90.00
_cell.angle_gamma   90.00
#
_symmetry.space_group_name_H-M   'P 1'
#
loop_
_entity.id
_entity.type
_entity.pdbx_description
1 polymer ?
#
loop_
_entity_poly.entity_id
_entity_poly.type
_entity_poly.pdbx_seq_one_letter_code
_entity_poly.pdbx_strand_id
1 'polypeptide(L)'
;IARLRFWLSIVVDEETPSPLPNLDYKIMQGNSLIESFMGVDLSKLTYEKEYKKDKGEISLFDDEKNRLQKTVSHLLSSYYSCSDHDRKGKLQQEISDTINKQLEAQAYDQSILARLKDINLAENNKFFLWHTWFSDVFNRDDDKNGFDIVIGNPPYIDSETMTLLGQTDLREYIAKHYKFIKGNWDIYMAFLEWGLTLSNGCLC
;
A
#
# COMPACT_ATOMS: atom_id res chain seq x y z
N ILE A 1 -15.47 11.69 0.53
CA ILE A 1 -16.04 12.22 -0.71
C ILE A 1 -15.88 11.20 -1.86
N ALA A 2 -14.69 10.62 -2.14
CA ALA A 2 -14.48 9.67 -3.24
C ALA A 2 -15.44 8.46 -3.18
N ARG A 3 -15.51 7.76 -2.03
CA ARG A 3 -16.42 6.61 -1.84
C ARG A 3 -17.87 6.95 -2.18
N LEU A 4 -18.37 8.12 -1.76
CA LEU A 4 -19.72 8.57 -2.06
C LEU A 4 -19.95 8.78 -3.55
N ARG A 5 -18.98 9.38 -4.26
CA ARG A 5 -19.06 9.58 -5.71
C ARG A 5 -19.11 8.25 -6.47
N PHE A 6 -18.30 7.27 -6.06
CA PHE A 6 -18.34 5.93 -6.65
C PHE A 6 -19.69 5.24 -6.41
N TRP A 7 -20.24 5.31 -5.18
CA TRP A 7 -21.56 4.76 -4.90
C TRP A 7 -22.66 5.42 -5.72
N LEU A 8 -22.64 6.75 -5.84
CA LEU A 8 -23.60 7.47 -6.66
C LEU A 8 -23.49 7.09 -8.14
N SER A 9 -22.26 6.93 -8.67
CA SER A 9 -22.06 6.50 -10.06
C SER A 9 -22.66 5.10 -10.30
N ILE A 10 -22.41 4.14 -9.39
CA ILE A 10 -22.98 2.78 -9.48
C ILE A 10 -24.51 2.82 -9.45
N VAL A 11 -25.09 3.59 -8.52
CA VAL A 11 -26.56 3.66 -8.38
C VAL A 11 -27.23 4.28 -9.60
N VAL A 12 -26.60 5.26 -10.24
CA VAL A 12 -27.16 5.92 -11.45
C VAL A 12 -27.17 4.98 -12.65
N ASP A 13 -26.21 4.09 -12.75
CA ASP A 13 -26.06 3.19 -13.90
C ASP A 13 -26.82 1.85 -13.73
N GLU A 14 -27.37 1.57 -12.53
CA GLU A 14 -28.12 0.34 -12.26
C GLU A 14 -29.62 0.50 -12.48
N GLU A 15 -30.21 -0.42 -13.26
CA GLU A 15 -31.66 -0.48 -13.47
C GLU A 15 -32.43 -1.06 -12.29
N THR A 16 -31.78 -1.88 -11.47
CA THR A 16 -32.37 -2.52 -10.29
C THR A 16 -31.56 -2.24 -9.03
N PRO A 17 -32.20 -1.90 -7.88
CA PRO A 17 -31.45 -1.66 -6.65
C PRO A 17 -30.65 -2.88 -6.21
N SER A 18 -29.34 -2.76 -6.14
CA SER A 18 -28.44 -3.76 -5.56
C SER A 18 -27.75 -3.22 -4.31
N PRO A 19 -27.31 -4.08 -3.39
CA PRO A 19 -26.54 -3.63 -2.24
C PRO A 19 -25.27 -2.93 -2.68
N LEU A 20 -24.99 -1.74 -2.12
CA LEU A 20 -23.78 -0.99 -2.43
C LEU A 20 -22.51 -1.80 -2.11
N PRO A 21 -21.53 -1.84 -3.04
CA PRO A 21 -20.31 -2.58 -2.81
C PRO A 21 -19.51 -1.98 -1.65
N ASN A 22 -18.81 -2.83 -0.92
CA ASN A 22 -17.86 -2.39 0.08
C ASN A 22 -16.62 -1.79 -0.57
N LEU A 23 -16.36 -0.51 -0.33
CA LEU A 23 -15.22 0.23 -0.87
C LEU A 23 -14.09 0.43 0.16
N ASP A 24 -14.25 -0.06 1.39
CA ASP A 24 -13.19 -0.02 2.39
C ASP A 24 -12.00 -0.88 1.92
N TYR A 25 -10.80 -0.45 2.21
CA TYR A 25 -9.53 -1.03 1.69
C TYR A 25 -9.40 -1.09 0.15
N LYS A 26 -10.41 -0.62 -0.61
CA LYS A 26 -10.33 -0.41 -2.06
C LYS A 26 -10.08 1.04 -2.40
N ILE A 27 -10.64 1.95 -1.59
CA ILE A 27 -10.38 3.39 -1.66
C ILE A 27 -9.78 3.81 -0.33
N MET A 28 -8.48 3.96 -0.32
CA MET A 28 -7.67 4.29 0.85
C MET A 28 -7.00 5.65 0.66
N GLN A 29 -6.52 6.22 1.76
CA GLN A 29 -5.77 7.46 1.76
C GLN A 29 -4.33 7.19 2.22
N GLY A 30 -3.35 7.73 1.48
CA GLY A 30 -1.95 7.65 1.83
C GLY A 30 -1.08 8.45 0.86
N ASN A 31 0.18 8.65 1.20
CA ASN A 31 1.16 9.18 0.26
C ASN A 31 1.67 8.04 -0.62
N SER A 32 1.22 8.03 -1.87
CA SER A 32 1.51 6.94 -2.83
C SER A 32 3.00 6.77 -3.15
N LEU A 33 3.80 7.81 -2.99
CA LEU A 33 5.24 7.79 -3.30
C LEU A 33 6.10 7.29 -2.13
N ILE A 34 5.53 7.13 -0.94
CA ILE A 34 6.27 6.76 0.26
C ILE A 34 5.73 5.43 0.80
N GLU A 35 6.57 4.42 0.84
CA GLU A 35 6.33 3.17 1.57
C GLU A 35 7.38 2.98 2.67
N SER A 36 7.67 4.08 3.39
CA SER A 36 8.61 4.11 4.50
C SER A 36 8.12 5.01 5.62
N PHE A 37 8.59 4.77 6.83
CA PHE A 37 8.26 5.59 7.99
C PHE A 37 9.50 5.77 8.88
N MET A 38 9.84 7.03 9.19
CA MET A 38 11.02 7.38 10.00
C MET A 38 12.33 6.72 9.50
N GLY A 39 12.51 6.65 8.17
CA GLY A 39 13.70 6.07 7.54
C GLY A 39 13.70 4.55 7.44
N VAL A 40 12.63 3.88 7.92
CA VAL A 40 12.45 2.44 7.81
C VAL A 40 11.60 2.12 6.59
N ASP A 41 12.10 1.22 5.74
CA ASP A 41 11.40 0.70 4.58
C ASP A 41 10.31 -0.28 5.04
N LEU A 42 9.06 0.03 4.74
CA LEU A 42 7.88 -0.77 5.08
C LEU A 42 7.45 -1.72 3.95
N SER A 43 8.03 -1.61 2.75
CA SER A 43 7.73 -2.52 1.63
C SER A 43 8.09 -3.97 1.96
N LYS A 44 9.09 -4.16 2.83
CA LYS A 44 9.58 -5.47 3.27
C LYS A 44 8.71 -6.15 4.34
N LEU A 45 7.60 -5.54 4.74
CA LEU A 45 6.62 -6.22 5.61
C LEU A 45 6.04 -7.46 4.94
N THR A 46 5.98 -7.45 3.62
CA THR A 46 5.52 -8.57 2.83
C THR A 46 6.70 -9.43 2.38
N TYR A 47 6.41 -10.69 2.10
CA TYR A 47 7.38 -11.63 1.60
C TYR A 47 7.83 -11.19 0.20
N GLU A 48 9.08 -10.76 0.08
CA GLU A 48 9.76 -10.82 -1.20
C GLU A 48 10.01 -12.31 -1.49
N LYS A 49 9.51 -12.82 -2.60
CA LYS A 49 10.06 -14.03 -3.21
C LYS A 49 11.51 -13.70 -3.60
N GLU A 50 12.39 -13.57 -2.60
CA GLU A 50 13.80 -13.61 -2.91
C GLU A 50 14.05 -14.91 -3.64
N TYR A 51 14.67 -14.78 -4.80
CA TYR A 51 15.26 -15.84 -5.61
C TYR A 51 16.24 -16.70 -4.78
N LYS A 52 15.75 -17.38 -3.76
CA LYS A 52 16.50 -18.44 -3.06
C LYS A 52 16.24 -19.77 -3.75
N LYS A 53 16.54 -19.81 -5.06
CA LYS A 53 16.61 -21.10 -5.76
C LYS A 53 17.84 -21.94 -5.36
N ASP A 54 18.78 -21.39 -4.59
CA ASP A 54 20.09 -22.04 -4.40
C ASP A 54 20.50 -22.38 -2.96
N LYS A 55 19.72 -22.10 -1.91
CA LYS A 55 20.10 -22.56 -0.55
C LYS A 55 18.85 -22.95 0.24
N GLY A 56 18.69 -24.25 0.48
CA GLY A 56 17.56 -24.88 1.16
C GLY A 56 17.44 -24.63 2.68
N GLU A 57 17.66 -23.41 3.14
CA GLU A 57 17.41 -22.98 4.51
C GLU A 57 16.31 -21.92 4.51
N ILE A 58 15.06 -22.38 4.66
CA ILE A 58 13.94 -21.51 5.00
C ILE A 58 14.12 -21.13 6.47
N SER A 59 14.32 -19.84 6.75
CA SER A 59 14.38 -19.36 8.13
C SER A 59 12.99 -19.48 8.78
N LEU A 60 12.92 -19.86 10.06
CA LEU A 60 11.68 -19.86 10.85
C LEU A 60 10.98 -18.48 10.84
N PHE A 61 11.74 -17.40 10.70
CA PHE A 61 11.24 -16.03 10.58
C PHE A 61 10.53 -15.79 9.23
N ASP A 62 11.02 -16.38 8.15
CA ASP A 62 10.39 -16.27 6.83
C ASP A 62 9.04 -17.02 6.82
N ASP A 63 8.92 -18.12 7.54
CA ASP A 63 7.66 -18.87 7.67
C ASP A 63 6.61 -18.08 8.47
N GLU A 64 7.00 -17.40 9.54
CA GLU A 64 6.07 -16.58 10.33
C GLU A 64 5.61 -15.34 9.55
N LYS A 65 6.51 -14.67 8.86
CA LYS A 65 6.20 -13.55 7.99
C LYS A 65 5.20 -13.95 6.89
N ASN A 66 5.45 -15.06 6.21
CA ASN A 66 4.56 -15.61 5.19
C ASN A 66 3.18 -15.97 5.74
N ARG A 67 3.14 -16.57 6.95
CA ARG A 67 1.89 -16.92 7.60
C ARG A 67 1.07 -15.68 7.95
N LEU A 68 1.69 -14.66 8.52
CA LEU A 68 1.03 -13.40 8.84
C LEU A 68 0.51 -12.71 7.58
N GLN A 69 1.28 -12.70 6.49
CA GLN A 69 0.87 -12.13 5.22
C GLN A 69 -0.36 -12.85 4.63
N LYS A 70 -0.35 -14.17 4.58
CA LYS A 70 -1.50 -14.98 4.15
C LYS A 70 -2.72 -14.73 5.03
N THR A 71 -2.52 -14.50 6.33
CA THR A 71 -3.60 -14.16 7.25
C THR A 71 -4.21 -12.81 6.90
N VAL A 72 -3.41 -11.77 6.60
CA VAL A 72 -3.92 -10.46 6.17
C VAL A 72 -4.75 -10.60 4.89
N SER A 73 -4.24 -11.29 3.87
CA SER A 73 -4.97 -11.51 2.62
C SER A 73 -6.30 -12.24 2.83
N HIS A 74 -6.31 -13.27 3.68
CA HIS A 74 -7.54 -14.01 4.01
C HIS A 74 -8.54 -13.13 4.78
N LEU A 75 -8.09 -12.32 5.73
CA LEU A 75 -8.92 -11.39 6.48
C LEU A 75 -9.53 -10.33 5.56
N LEU A 76 -8.75 -9.76 4.64
CA LEU A 76 -9.24 -8.81 3.62
C LEU A 76 -10.31 -9.44 2.73
N SER A 77 -10.10 -10.66 2.24
CA SER A 77 -11.09 -11.41 1.44
C SER A 77 -12.37 -11.67 2.23
N SER A 78 -12.24 -12.05 3.50
CA SER A 78 -13.38 -12.24 4.41
C SER A 78 -14.13 -10.93 4.68
N TYR A 79 -13.40 -9.83 4.83
CA TYR A 79 -13.97 -8.50 5.00
C TYR A 79 -14.78 -8.04 3.79
N TYR A 80 -14.27 -8.28 2.57
CA TYR A 80 -15.00 -7.91 1.35
C TYR A 80 -16.30 -8.70 1.14
N SER A 81 -16.32 -9.95 1.57
CA SER A 81 -17.50 -10.82 1.45
C SER A 81 -18.51 -10.67 2.62
N CYS A 82 -18.12 -9.96 3.69
CA CYS A 82 -18.94 -9.80 4.87
C CYS A 82 -20.00 -8.70 4.68
N SER A 83 -21.27 -9.00 4.96
CA SER A 83 -22.37 -8.04 4.98
C SER A 83 -22.77 -7.58 6.39
N ASP A 84 -22.36 -8.31 7.43
CA ASP A 84 -22.68 -8.02 8.81
C ASP A 84 -21.79 -6.90 9.37
N HIS A 85 -22.41 -5.85 9.93
CA HIS A 85 -21.69 -4.66 10.41
C HIS A 85 -20.79 -4.94 11.63
N ASP A 86 -21.31 -5.72 12.60
CA ASP A 86 -20.56 -6.02 13.82
C ASP A 86 -19.35 -6.92 13.51
N ARG A 87 -19.56 -7.87 12.61
CA ARG A 87 -18.48 -8.73 12.12
C ARG A 87 -17.42 -7.96 11.34
N LYS A 88 -17.82 -6.96 10.54
CA LYS A 88 -16.86 -6.07 9.85
C LYS A 88 -15.97 -5.34 10.82
N GLY A 89 -16.51 -4.78 11.89
CA GLY A 89 -15.71 -4.11 12.92
C GLY A 89 -14.65 -5.02 13.55
N LYS A 90 -15.01 -6.28 13.83
CA LYS A 90 -14.05 -7.29 14.33
C LYS A 90 -12.97 -7.61 13.30
N LEU A 91 -13.35 -7.82 12.05
CA LEU A 91 -12.39 -8.08 10.97
C LEU A 91 -11.42 -6.91 10.75
N GLN A 92 -11.88 -5.66 10.84
CA GLN A 92 -11.00 -4.49 10.79
C GLN A 92 -9.97 -4.50 11.92
N GLN A 93 -10.39 -4.82 13.12
CA GLN A 93 -9.48 -4.93 14.26
C GLN A 93 -8.47 -6.07 14.05
N GLU A 94 -8.92 -7.24 13.62
CA GLU A 94 -8.06 -8.39 13.34
C GLU A 94 -7.03 -8.09 12.24
N ILE A 95 -7.41 -7.36 11.18
CA ILE A 95 -6.50 -6.91 10.13
C ILE A 95 -5.43 -5.99 10.73
N SER A 96 -5.84 -4.97 11.50
CA SER A 96 -4.91 -4.04 12.13
C SER A 96 -3.95 -4.75 13.08
N ASP A 97 -4.46 -5.64 13.94
CA ASP A 97 -3.66 -6.41 14.88
C ASP A 97 -2.66 -7.34 14.16
N THR A 98 -3.06 -7.93 13.04
CA THR A 98 -2.19 -8.80 12.27
C THR A 98 -1.07 -8.02 11.59
N ILE A 99 -1.35 -6.83 11.03
CA ILE A 99 -0.33 -5.95 10.46
C ILE A 99 0.62 -5.45 11.57
N ASN A 100 0.11 -5.11 12.75
CA ASN A 100 0.95 -4.74 13.88
C ASN A 100 1.90 -5.88 14.30
N LYS A 101 1.44 -7.13 14.29
CA LYS A 101 2.31 -8.30 14.51
C LYS A 101 3.37 -8.46 13.41
N GLN A 102 3.03 -8.17 12.14
CA GLN A 102 4.03 -8.15 11.07
C GLN A 102 5.11 -7.09 11.32
N LEU A 103 4.71 -5.88 11.77
CA LEU A 103 5.63 -4.81 12.13
C LEU A 103 6.55 -5.22 13.30
N GLU A 104 5.99 -5.85 14.32
CA GLU A 104 6.75 -6.34 15.49
C GLU A 104 7.76 -7.44 15.10
N ALA A 105 7.37 -8.35 14.22
CA ALA A 105 8.23 -9.45 13.75
C ALA A 105 9.43 -8.96 12.91
N GLN A 106 9.42 -7.74 12.39
CA GLN A 106 10.54 -7.16 11.64
C GLN A 106 11.66 -6.60 12.51
N ALA A 107 11.56 -6.70 13.83
CA ALA A 107 12.54 -6.20 14.80
C ALA A 107 12.91 -4.72 14.63
N TYR A 108 11.95 -3.89 14.22
CA TYR A 108 12.14 -2.44 14.17
C TYR A 108 12.33 -1.87 15.59
N ASP A 109 12.93 -0.67 15.65
CA ASP A 109 13.07 0.04 16.91
C ASP A 109 11.71 0.25 17.60
N GLN A 110 11.65 -0.01 18.92
CA GLN A 110 10.42 0.08 19.71
C GLN A 110 9.77 1.46 19.66
N SER A 111 10.57 2.52 19.51
CA SER A 111 10.05 3.89 19.39
C SER A 111 9.31 4.10 18.06
N ILE A 112 9.77 3.47 16.99
CA ILE A 112 9.12 3.48 15.67
C ILE A 112 7.83 2.68 15.72
N LEU A 113 7.86 1.49 16.31
CA LEU A 113 6.68 0.63 16.46
C LEU A 113 5.58 1.32 17.27
N ALA A 114 5.93 1.96 18.38
CA ALA A 114 4.96 2.70 19.19
C ALA A 114 4.25 3.80 18.37
N ARG A 115 5.01 4.55 17.56
CA ARG A 115 4.45 5.61 16.71
C ARG A 115 3.64 5.07 15.52
N LEU A 116 3.99 3.91 14.99
CA LEU A 116 3.22 3.27 13.91
C LEU A 116 1.86 2.76 14.41
N LYS A 117 1.78 2.25 15.63
CA LYS A 117 0.53 1.80 16.26
C LYS A 117 -0.51 2.91 16.43
N ASP A 118 -0.05 4.16 16.57
CA ASP A 118 -0.92 5.33 16.71
C ASP A 118 -1.43 5.86 15.34
N ILE A 119 -0.96 5.30 14.23
CA ILE A 119 -1.34 5.73 12.88
C ILE A 119 -2.39 4.77 12.31
N ASN A 120 -3.48 5.33 11.79
CA ASN A 120 -4.39 4.54 10.96
C ASN A 120 -3.69 4.17 9.65
N LEU A 121 -3.32 2.91 9.48
CA LEU A 121 -2.52 2.45 8.35
C LEU A 121 -3.27 2.53 7.00
N ALA A 122 -4.61 2.50 7.02
CA ALA A 122 -5.45 2.61 5.84
C ALA A 122 -5.85 4.04 5.47
N GLU A 123 -5.69 5.00 6.39
CA GLU A 123 -6.08 6.40 6.21
C GLU A 123 -5.07 7.33 6.89
N ASN A 124 -4.01 7.69 6.18
CA ASN A 124 -3.02 8.63 6.67
C ASN A 124 -2.41 9.45 5.52
N ASN A 125 -1.64 10.50 5.84
CA ASN A 125 -0.99 11.37 4.85
C ASN A 125 0.52 11.11 4.73
N LYS A 126 1.06 10.12 5.45
CA LYS A 126 2.51 9.95 5.60
C LYS A 126 3.08 8.95 4.59
N PHE A 127 2.42 7.82 4.41
CA PHE A 127 2.87 6.72 3.56
C PHE A 127 1.70 5.88 3.05
N PHE A 128 1.99 4.95 2.14
CA PHE A 128 1.01 3.96 1.70
C PHE A 128 1.67 2.58 1.59
N LEU A 129 1.05 1.57 2.18
CA LEU A 129 1.59 0.21 2.27
C LEU A 129 1.15 -0.63 1.05
N TRP A 130 1.72 -0.36 -0.12
CA TRP A 130 1.38 -1.04 -1.37
C TRP A 130 1.50 -2.55 -1.26
N HIS A 131 2.65 -3.04 -0.82
CA HIS A 131 2.94 -4.47 -0.74
C HIS A 131 2.12 -5.18 0.33
N THR A 132 1.69 -4.49 1.39
CA THR A 132 0.84 -5.06 2.43
C THR A 132 -0.61 -5.18 1.98
N TRP A 133 -1.20 -4.11 1.46
CA TRP A 133 -2.60 -4.09 1.07
C TRP A 133 -2.88 -4.91 -0.20
N PHE A 134 -1.92 -4.99 -1.10
CA PHE A 134 -2.03 -5.67 -2.39
C PHE A 134 -1.05 -6.84 -2.53
N SER A 135 -0.78 -7.52 -1.43
CA SER A 135 0.19 -8.63 -1.41
C SER A 135 -0.14 -9.73 -2.42
N ASP A 136 -1.42 -10.01 -2.66
CA ASP A 136 -1.85 -10.99 -3.65
C ASP A 136 -1.50 -10.58 -5.09
N VAL A 137 -1.33 -9.27 -5.34
CA VAL A 137 -0.91 -8.73 -6.63
C VAL A 137 0.60 -8.87 -6.80
N PHE A 138 1.38 -8.62 -5.74
CA PHE A 138 2.84 -8.65 -5.78
C PHE A 138 3.47 -10.02 -5.51
N ASN A 139 2.67 -11.00 -5.07
CA ASN A 139 3.13 -12.37 -4.77
C ASN A 139 2.38 -13.41 -5.61
N ARG A 140 2.05 -13.12 -6.86
CA ARG A 140 1.46 -14.08 -7.79
C ARG A 140 2.43 -15.21 -8.08
N ASP A 141 1.89 -16.42 -8.33
CA ASP A 141 2.71 -17.60 -8.67
C ASP A 141 3.24 -17.59 -10.11
N ASP A 142 2.60 -16.80 -10.96
CA ASP A 142 3.10 -16.50 -12.30
C ASP A 142 4.16 -15.40 -12.25
N ASP A 143 4.96 -15.29 -13.32
CA ASP A 143 6.01 -14.25 -13.43
C ASP A 143 5.43 -12.82 -13.58
N LYS A 144 4.11 -12.67 -13.34
CA LYS A 144 3.37 -11.42 -13.48
C LYS A 144 3.11 -10.75 -12.13
N ASN A 145 4.15 -10.39 -11.43
CA ASN A 145 4.04 -9.63 -10.18
C ASN A 145 3.78 -8.15 -10.47
N GLY A 146 2.72 -7.60 -9.89
CA GLY A 146 2.31 -6.21 -10.08
C GLY A 146 0.91 -6.06 -10.66
N PHE A 147 0.47 -4.82 -10.78
CA PHE A 147 -0.83 -4.49 -11.36
C PHE A 147 -0.80 -4.60 -12.89
N ASP A 148 -1.85 -5.13 -13.48
CA ASP A 148 -2.00 -5.21 -14.94
C ASP A 148 -2.18 -3.83 -15.57
N ILE A 149 -2.84 -2.90 -14.87
CA ILE A 149 -3.05 -1.53 -15.28
C ILE A 149 -2.86 -0.60 -14.07
N VAL A 150 -2.03 0.42 -14.23
CA VAL A 150 -1.87 1.52 -13.26
C VAL A 150 -2.34 2.80 -13.92
N ILE A 151 -3.29 3.50 -13.29
CA ILE A 151 -3.84 4.77 -13.76
C ILE A 151 -3.60 5.82 -12.69
N GLY A 152 -3.08 6.98 -13.06
CA GLY A 152 -2.80 8.06 -12.14
C GLY A 152 -3.08 9.43 -12.74
N ASN A 153 -3.39 10.38 -11.86
CA ASN A 153 -3.40 11.82 -12.18
C ASN A 153 -2.51 12.53 -11.17
N PRO A 154 -1.18 12.52 -11.38
CA PRO A 154 -0.24 13.13 -10.46
C PRO A 154 -0.35 14.65 -10.47
N PRO A 155 -0.02 15.32 -9.35
CA PRO A 155 0.08 16.78 -9.35
C PRO A 155 1.25 17.24 -10.21
N TYR A 156 1.12 18.42 -10.84
CA TYR A 156 2.17 19.07 -11.62
C TYR A 156 2.83 20.14 -10.73
N ILE A 157 3.82 19.75 -9.97
CA ILE A 157 4.53 20.61 -9.01
C ILE A 157 6.02 20.35 -9.17
N ASP A 158 6.76 21.39 -9.52
CA ASP A 158 8.20 21.31 -9.64
C ASP A 158 8.91 21.30 -8.28
N SER A 159 10.17 20.89 -8.27
CA SER A 159 10.97 20.72 -7.04
C SER A 159 11.22 22.02 -6.28
N GLU A 160 11.20 23.18 -6.94
CA GLU A 160 11.35 24.49 -6.30
C GLU A 160 10.06 24.89 -5.60
N THR A 161 8.92 24.73 -6.28
CA THR A 161 7.59 24.97 -5.71
C THR A 161 7.32 24.06 -4.50
N MET A 162 7.77 22.79 -4.51
CA MET A 162 7.66 21.91 -3.33
C MET A 162 8.36 22.52 -2.10
N THR A 163 9.52 23.14 -2.29
CA THR A 163 10.25 23.82 -1.21
C THR A 163 9.46 25.02 -0.69
N LEU A 164 8.90 25.83 -1.58
CA LEU A 164 8.07 26.99 -1.22
C LEU A 164 6.80 26.59 -0.46
N LEU A 165 6.24 25.43 -0.77
CA LEU A 165 5.07 24.86 -0.09
C LEU A 165 5.41 24.15 1.23
N GLY A 166 6.67 24.17 1.67
CA GLY A 166 7.11 23.52 2.91
C GLY A 166 7.17 21.98 2.82
N GLN A 167 7.24 21.43 1.61
CA GLN A 167 7.32 19.98 1.35
C GLN A 167 8.77 19.50 1.17
N THR A 168 9.70 20.09 1.90
CA THR A 168 11.14 19.80 1.76
C THR A 168 11.45 18.32 2.05
N ASP A 169 10.86 17.76 3.10
CA ASP A 169 11.08 16.36 3.49
C ASP A 169 10.66 15.40 2.37
N LEU A 170 9.50 15.66 1.76
CA LEU A 170 9.02 14.86 0.62
C LEU A 170 9.93 15.01 -0.60
N ARG A 171 10.37 16.24 -0.90
CA ARG A 171 11.30 16.53 -1.99
C ARG A 171 12.61 15.79 -1.81
N GLU A 172 13.20 15.82 -0.61
CA GLU A 172 14.45 15.12 -0.29
C GLU A 172 14.28 13.59 -0.36
N TYR A 173 13.16 13.08 0.15
CA TYR A 173 12.84 11.66 0.03
C TYR A 173 12.78 11.24 -1.43
N ILE A 174 12.05 11.96 -2.29
CA ILE A 174 11.93 11.65 -3.72
C ILE A 174 13.30 11.69 -4.38
N ALA A 175 14.08 12.75 -4.18
CA ALA A 175 15.41 12.90 -4.78
C ALA A 175 16.38 11.77 -4.40
N LYS A 176 16.20 11.18 -3.21
CA LYS A 176 17.05 10.08 -2.72
C LYS A 176 16.61 8.71 -3.22
N HIS A 177 15.32 8.47 -3.38
CA HIS A 177 14.79 7.11 -3.61
C HIS A 177 14.41 6.82 -5.07
N TYR A 178 14.20 7.86 -5.89
CA TYR A 178 13.82 7.70 -7.28
C TYR A 178 14.99 7.94 -8.23
N LYS A 179 15.17 7.07 -9.22
CA LYS A 179 16.40 7.00 -10.07
C LYS A 179 16.39 8.05 -11.19
N PHE A 180 15.21 8.37 -11.72
CA PHE A 180 15.06 9.28 -12.85
C PHE A 180 14.95 10.75 -12.44
N ILE A 181 14.96 11.03 -11.14
CA ILE A 181 14.86 12.37 -10.55
C ILE A 181 16.23 13.03 -10.57
N LYS A 182 16.48 13.96 -11.50
CA LYS A 182 17.75 14.69 -11.64
C LYS A 182 17.51 16.13 -12.07
N GLY A 183 18.31 17.07 -11.55
CA GLY A 183 18.22 18.49 -11.91
C GLY A 183 16.96 19.16 -11.37
N ASN A 184 16.34 20.02 -12.20
CA ASN A 184 15.02 20.55 -11.91
C ASN A 184 13.97 19.57 -12.44
N TRP A 185 13.17 19.01 -11.56
CA TRP A 185 12.22 17.94 -11.84
C TRP A 185 10.84 18.29 -11.32
N ASP A 186 9.84 17.68 -11.89
CA ASP A 186 8.46 17.75 -11.43
C ASP A 186 8.07 16.43 -10.75
N ILE A 187 7.21 16.51 -9.74
CA ILE A 187 6.80 15.35 -8.92
C ILE A 187 6.14 14.26 -9.75
N TYR A 188 5.49 14.59 -10.89
CA TYR A 188 4.87 13.59 -11.76
C TYR A 188 5.89 12.56 -12.27
N MET A 189 7.17 12.94 -12.40
CA MET A 189 8.24 12.01 -12.82
C MET A 189 8.44 10.88 -11.80
N ALA A 190 8.33 11.19 -10.49
CA ALA A 190 8.37 10.18 -9.44
C ALA A 190 7.13 9.26 -9.51
N PHE A 191 5.95 9.81 -9.81
CA PHE A 191 4.74 9.01 -10.01
C PHE A 191 4.85 8.08 -11.22
N LEU A 192 5.46 8.52 -12.32
CA LEU A 192 5.72 7.66 -13.49
C LEU A 192 6.67 6.51 -13.13
N GLU A 193 7.80 6.82 -12.48
CA GLU A 193 8.76 5.80 -12.06
C GLU A 193 8.10 4.80 -11.11
N TRP A 194 7.34 5.28 -10.13
CA TRP A 194 6.65 4.43 -9.17
C TRP A 194 5.55 3.60 -9.83
N GLY A 195 4.75 4.20 -10.71
CA GLY A 195 3.73 3.49 -11.48
C GLY A 195 4.30 2.35 -12.32
N LEU A 196 5.47 2.57 -12.96
CA LEU A 196 6.18 1.52 -13.67
C LEU A 196 6.67 0.39 -12.73
N THR A 197 7.09 0.73 -11.52
CA THR A 197 7.50 -0.26 -10.52
C THR A 197 6.32 -1.10 -10.01
N LEU A 198 5.15 -0.47 -9.85
CA LEU A 198 3.93 -1.16 -9.43
C LEU A 198 3.27 -1.97 -10.53
N SER A 199 3.55 -1.65 -11.78
CA SER A 199 2.91 -2.25 -12.96
C SER A 199 3.68 -3.46 -13.46
N ASN A 200 2.92 -4.47 -13.87
CA ASN A 200 3.41 -5.58 -14.69
C ASN A 200 2.85 -5.54 -16.12
N GLY A 201 2.05 -4.54 -16.43
CA GLY A 201 1.32 -4.43 -17.71
C GLY A 201 1.38 -3.03 -18.28
N CYS A 202 0.34 -2.23 -18.05
CA CYS A 202 0.16 -0.91 -18.65
C CYS A 202 0.15 0.20 -17.60
N LEU A 203 0.90 1.27 -17.88
CA LEU A 203 0.84 2.53 -17.13
C LEU A 203 0.10 3.57 -17.97
N CYS A 204 -0.93 4.20 -17.39
CA CYS A 204 -1.74 5.23 -18.02
C CYS A 204 -1.81 6.52 -17.19
#